data_c3d6fa697d64e948b6142f46e01642e2
#
_entry.id   c3d6fa697d64e948b6142f46e01642e2
#
_cell.length_a   1.000
_cell.length_b   1.000
_cell.length_c   1.000
_cell.angle_alpha   90.00
_cell.angle_beta   90.00
_cell.angle_gamma   90.00
#
_symmetry.space_group_name_H-M   'P 1'
#
loop_
_entity.id
_entity.type
_entity.pdbx_description
1 polymer ?
#
loop_
_entity_poly.entity_id
_entity_poly.type
_entity_poly.pdbx_seq_one_letter_code
_entity_poly.pdbx_strand_id
1 'polypeptide(L)'
;IYDELNDQYTCPAGQIILYKTTSREGYRHYQSNPKICANCPLIDRCTRNANKVKTITRHVWEDSKERVNQNRLTDKGKVIYARRKETVERSFADAKQLHGYRYAQFRGRSKVQMQCLMVATAQNMKKIALMAA
;
A
#
# COMPACT_ATOMS: atom_id res chain seq x y z
N ILE A 1 11.54 -0.96 -16.92
CA ILE A 1 12.31 -0.04 -16.06
C ILE A 1 11.67 1.34 -16.20
N TYR A 2 11.48 2.07 -15.10
CA TYR A 2 10.95 3.43 -15.09
C TYR A 2 12.12 4.42 -15.18
N ASP A 3 11.97 5.41 -16.02
CA ASP A 3 12.88 6.55 -16.18
C ASP A 3 12.20 7.79 -15.61
N GLU A 4 12.64 8.24 -14.44
CA GLU A 4 12.05 9.35 -13.69
C GLU A 4 12.29 10.70 -14.38
N LEU A 5 13.44 10.86 -15.07
CA LEU A 5 13.79 12.12 -15.73
C LEU A 5 12.89 12.42 -16.91
N ASN A 6 12.51 11.38 -17.67
CA ASN A 6 11.70 11.53 -18.87
C ASN A 6 10.24 11.10 -18.65
N ASP A 7 9.85 10.70 -17.43
CA ASP A 7 8.52 10.18 -17.09
C ASP A 7 8.02 9.11 -18.07
N GLN A 8 8.85 8.08 -18.32
CA GLN A 8 8.59 7.03 -19.29
C GLN A 8 9.05 5.66 -18.78
N TYR A 9 8.56 4.60 -19.41
CA TYR A 9 9.03 3.23 -19.13
C TYR A 9 9.80 2.68 -20.32
N THR A 10 10.83 1.90 -20.05
CA THR A 10 11.52 1.08 -21.05
C THR A 10 11.10 -0.37 -20.90
N CYS A 11 10.62 -1.00 -21.97
CA CYS A 11 10.25 -2.41 -21.97
C CYS A 11 11.49 -3.31 -22.12
N PRO A 12 11.38 -4.64 -21.84
CA PRO A 12 12.50 -5.58 -21.99
C PRO A 12 13.08 -5.67 -23.41
N ALA A 13 12.32 -5.28 -24.42
CA ALA A 13 12.78 -5.20 -25.81
C ALA A 13 13.37 -3.83 -26.17
N GLY A 14 13.67 -2.97 -25.18
CA GLY A 14 14.29 -1.66 -25.39
C GLY A 14 13.38 -0.57 -25.93
N GLN A 15 12.07 -0.83 -26.06
CA GLN A 15 11.12 0.17 -26.58
C GLN A 15 10.57 1.06 -25.47
N ILE A 16 10.33 2.32 -25.80
CA ILE A 16 9.81 3.32 -24.88
C ILE A 16 8.28 3.22 -24.80
N ILE A 17 7.76 3.28 -23.58
CA ILE A 17 6.33 3.30 -23.27
C ILE A 17 6.04 4.67 -22.69
N LEU A 18 5.32 5.50 -23.44
CA LEU A 18 5.09 6.90 -23.12
C LEU A 18 3.86 7.09 -22.23
N TYR A 19 3.88 8.15 -21.43
CA TYR A 19 2.73 8.65 -20.71
C TYR A 19 1.59 8.99 -21.70
N LYS A 20 0.36 8.64 -21.31
CA LYS A 20 -0.83 8.92 -22.10
C LYS A 20 -1.85 9.78 -21.36
N THR A 21 -2.21 9.41 -20.14
CA THR A 21 -3.24 10.10 -19.38
C THR A 21 -3.15 9.77 -17.88
N THR A 22 -3.82 10.58 -17.06
CA THR A 22 -3.99 10.29 -15.63
C THR A 22 -5.48 10.14 -15.32
N SER A 23 -5.84 9.08 -14.60
CA SER A 23 -7.21 8.86 -14.14
C SER A 23 -7.58 9.83 -13.01
N ARG A 24 -8.90 9.97 -12.73
CA ARG A 24 -9.39 10.77 -11.59
C ARG A 24 -8.92 10.24 -10.23
N GLU A 25 -8.56 8.98 -10.17
CA GLU A 25 -8.02 8.31 -8.97
C GLU A 25 -6.52 8.51 -8.78
N GLY A 26 -5.86 9.30 -9.65
CA GLY A 26 -4.43 9.59 -9.56
C GLY A 26 -3.52 8.54 -10.19
N TYR A 27 -4.02 7.64 -11.03
CA TYR A 27 -3.18 6.70 -11.77
C TYR A 27 -2.75 7.27 -13.11
N ARG A 28 -1.45 7.42 -13.31
CA ARG A 28 -0.83 7.72 -14.60
C ARG A 28 -0.79 6.46 -15.45
N HIS A 29 -1.25 6.54 -16.68
CA HIS A 29 -1.28 5.44 -17.64
C HIS A 29 -0.22 5.68 -18.72
N TYR A 30 0.64 4.68 -18.90
CA TYR A 30 1.65 4.66 -19.95
C TYR A 30 1.28 3.58 -20.94
N GLN A 31 1.39 3.86 -22.23
CA GLN A 31 0.98 2.93 -23.29
C GLN A 31 2.08 2.75 -24.33
N SER A 32 2.30 1.49 -24.72
CA SER A 32 3.21 1.15 -25.81
C SER A 32 2.59 1.45 -27.16
N ASN A 33 3.44 1.62 -28.18
CA ASN A 33 3.00 1.77 -29.55
C ASN A 33 2.59 0.41 -30.14
N PRO A 34 1.29 0.22 -30.54
CA PRO A 34 0.82 -1.07 -31.06
C PRO A 34 1.53 -1.50 -32.36
N LYS A 35 1.95 -0.55 -33.19
CA LYS A 35 2.66 -0.86 -34.44
C LYS A 35 4.02 -1.50 -34.18
N ILE A 36 4.72 -1.07 -33.16
CA ILE A 36 6.02 -1.63 -32.75
C ILE A 36 5.80 -2.96 -32.03
N CYS A 37 4.82 -3.04 -31.15
CA CYS A 37 4.52 -4.24 -30.40
C CYS A 37 3.99 -5.39 -31.26
N ALA A 38 3.36 -5.09 -32.39
CA ALA A 38 2.84 -6.13 -33.30
C ALA A 38 3.92 -7.10 -33.79
N ASN A 39 5.13 -6.63 -34.00
CA ASN A 39 6.28 -7.41 -34.50
C ASN A 39 7.28 -7.79 -33.38
N CYS A 40 6.89 -7.60 -32.12
CA CYS A 40 7.77 -7.88 -31.00
C CYS A 40 7.83 -9.39 -30.68
N PRO A 41 9.02 -10.01 -30.58
CA PRO A 41 9.14 -11.44 -30.28
C PRO A 41 8.68 -11.80 -28.87
N LEU A 42 8.55 -10.82 -27.98
CA LEU A 42 8.12 -11.02 -26.61
C LEU A 42 6.62 -10.72 -26.39
N ILE A 43 5.85 -10.50 -27.46
CA ILE A 43 4.46 -10.02 -27.35
C ILE A 43 3.57 -10.97 -26.54
N ASP A 44 3.66 -12.27 -26.75
CA ASP A 44 2.83 -13.29 -26.10
C ASP A 44 3.07 -13.37 -24.58
N ARG A 45 4.27 -13.02 -24.14
CA ARG A 45 4.66 -12.96 -22.72
C ARG A 45 4.42 -11.59 -22.09
N CYS A 46 4.20 -10.55 -22.91
CA CYS A 46 4.09 -9.16 -22.49
C CYS A 46 2.64 -8.71 -22.28
N THR A 47 1.75 -9.00 -23.26
CA THR A 47 0.35 -8.57 -23.19
C THR A 47 -0.58 -9.54 -23.90
N ARG A 48 -1.75 -9.74 -23.30
CA ARG A 48 -2.86 -10.53 -23.90
C ARG A 48 -3.89 -9.66 -24.60
N ASN A 49 -3.63 -8.36 -24.69
CA ASN A 49 -4.56 -7.41 -25.33
C ASN A 49 -4.63 -7.67 -26.83
N ALA A 50 -5.84 -7.80 -27.39
CA ALA A 50 -6.07 -7.99 -28.81
C ALA A 50 -5.43 -6.88 -29.68
N ASN A 51 -5.40 -5.65 -29.17
CA ASN A 51 -4.78 -4.51 -29.84
C ASN A 51 -3.25 -4.46 -29.69
N LYS A 52 -2.63 -5.48 -29.08
CA LYS A 52 -1.18 -5.59 -28.86
C LYS A 52 -0.58 -4.36 -28.14
N VAL A 53 -1.35 -3.74 -27.24
CA VAL A 53 -0.93 -2.59 -26.44
C VAL A 53 -0.60 -3.05 -25.01
N LYS A 54 0.60 -2.72 -24.52
CA LYS A 54 0.94 -2.83 -23.12
C LYS A 54 0.60 -1.53 -22.41
N THR A 55 -0.23 -1.61 -21.38
CA THR A 55 -0.52 -0.50 -20.47
C THR A 55 0.16 -0.75 -19.14
N ILE A 56 0.87 0.26 -18.63
CA ILE A 56 1.45 0.28 -17.29
C ILE A 56 0.77 1.42 -16.53
N THR A 57 0.45 1.21 -15.27
CA THR A 57 -0.13 2.23 -14.40
C THR A 57 0.84 2.55 -13.27
N ARG A 58 1.04 3.83 -12.97
CA ARG A 58 1.82 4.33 -11.84
C ARG A 58 0.99 5.36 -11.09
N HIS A 59 0.80 5.17 -9.79
CA HIS A 59 0.09 6.16 -8.99
C HIS A 59 0.96 7.40 -8.79
N VAL A 60 0.35 8.59 -8.69
CA VAL A 60 1.07 9.86 -8.45
C VAL A 60 1.88 9.88 -7.15
N TRP A 61 1.50 9.04 -6.16
CA TRP A 61 2.21 8.84 -4.89
C TRP A 61 3.18 7.65 -4.89
N GLU A 62 3.48 7.05 -6.06
CA GLU A 62 4.34 5.84 -6.10
C GLU A 62 5.75 6.12 -5.59
N ASP A 63 6.32 7.29 -5.88
CA ASP A 63 7.63 7.71 -5.39
C ASP A 63 7.69 7.76 -3.86
N SER A 64 6.63 8.29 -3.24
CA SER A 64 6.50 8.31 -1.78
C SER A 64 6.37 6.91 -1.19
N LYS A 65 5.64 6.04 -1.85
CA LYS A 65 5.45 4.63 -1.47
C LYS A 65 6.75 3.84 -1.61
N GLU A 66 7.48 4.03 -2.70
CA GLU A 66 8.80 3.43 -2.92
C GLU A 66 9.79 3.87 -1.84
N ARG A 67 9.83 5.16 -1.49
CA ARG A 67 10.65 5.71 -0.42
C ARG A 67 10.33 5.07 0.94
N VAL A 68 9.05 4.95 1.28
CA VAL A 68 8.61 4.26 2.51
C VAL A 68 9.05 2.81 2.51
N ASN A 69 8.90 2.11 1.38
CA ASN A 69 9.35 0.71 1.25
C ASN A 69 10.86 0.57 1.40
N GLN A 70 11.65 1.46 0.79
CA GLN A 70 13.11 1.47 0.96
C GLN A 70 13.49 1.69 2.41
N ASN A 71 12.91 2.69 3.09
CA ASN A 71 13.16 2.95 4.50
C ASN A 71 12.83 1.73 5.39
N ARG A 72 11.73 1.02 5.09
CA ARG A 72 11.33 -0.19 5.83
C ARG A 72 12.34 -1.33 5.67
N LEU A 73 13.04 -1.42 4.54
CA LEU A 73 14.02 -2.48 4.24
C LEU A 73 15.40 -2.20 4.84
N THR A 74 15.68 -0.97 5.30
CA THR A 74 16.93 -0.67 6.02
C THR A 74 16.98 -1.42 7.35
N ASP A 75 18.16 -1.65 7.90
CA ASP A 75 18.30 -2.34 9.19
C ASP A 75 17.61 -1.57 10.32
N LYS A 76 17.76 -0.25 10.34
CA LYS A 76 17.03 0.62 11.27
C LYS A 76 15.52 0.51 11.09
N GLY A 77 15.03 0.49 9.84
CA GLY A 77 13.62 0.32 9.53
C GLY A 77 13.07 -1.02 9.99
N LYS A 78 13.81 -2.10 9.81
CA LYS A 78 13.44 -3.44 10.29
C LYS A 78 13.29 -3.49 11.81
N VAL A 79 14.24 -2.88 12.55
CA VAL A 79 14.17 -2.80 14.02
C VAL A 79 12.94 -2.00 14.47
N ILE A 80 12.69 -0.83 13.88
CA ILE A 80 11.52 -0.02 14.20
C ILE A 80 10.22 -0.77 13.87
N TYR A 81 10.19 -1.46 12.73
CA TYR A 81 9.00 -2.21 12.31
C TYR A 81 8.73 -3.44 13.20
N ALA A 82 9.78 -4.10 13.70
CA ALA A 82 9.64 -5.20 14.66
C ALA A 82 8.98 -4.75 15.97
N ARG A 83 9.36 -3.57 16.49
CA ARG A 83 8.74 -2.97 17.70
C ARG A 83 7.22 -2.76 17.55
N ARG A 84 6.72 -2.60 16.34
CA ARG A 84 5.30 -2.44 16.07
C ARG A 84 4.47 -3.64 16.56
N LYS A 85 5.00 -4.87 16.43
CA LYS A 85 4.35 -6.09 16.89
C LYS A 85 4.18 -6.10 18.41
N GLU A 86 5.16 -5.58 19.14
CA GLU A 86 5.17 -5.55 20.60
C GLU A 86 4.29 -4.45 21.18
N THR A 87 4.07 -3.38 20.43
CA THR A 87 3.35 -2.18 20.91
C THR A 87 1.95 -2.09 20.32
N VAL A 88 1.85 -1.58 19.10
CA VAL A 88 0.56 -1.21 18.48
C VAL A 88 -0.26 -2.46 18.11
N GLU A 89 0.36 -3.43 17.46
CA GLU A 89 -0.35 -4.63 16.99
C GLU A 89 -0.84 -5.47 18.16
N ARG A 90 -0.03 -5.62 19.21
CA ARG A 90 -0.43 -6.29 20.44
C ARG A 90 -1.60 -5.57 21.13
N SER A 91 -1.56 -4.24 21.20
CA SER A 91 -2.66 -3.47 21.79
C SER A 91 -3.98 -3.67 21.03
N PHE A 92 -3.94 -3.69 19.69
CA PHE A 92 -5.13 -3.98 18.89
C PHE A 92 -5.59 -5.45 19.00
N ALA A 93 -4.67 -6.39 19.11
CA ALA A 93 -5.01 -7.79 19.34
C ALA A 93 -5.74 -7.97 20.68
N ASP A 94 -5.22 -7.38 21.74
CA ASP A 94 -5.84 -7.39 23.07
C ASP A 94 -7.23 -6.75 23.04
N ALA A 95 -7.38 -5.59 22.37
CA ALA A 95 -8.68 -4.93 22.21
C ALA A 95 -9.71 -5.85 21.55
N LYS A 96 -9.32 -6.55 20.49
CA LYS A 96 -10.21 -7.45 19.74
C LYS A 96 -10.56 -8.73 20.51
N GLN A 97 -9.60 -9.30 21.20
CA GLN A 97 -9.77 -10.61 21.85
C GLN A 97 -10.32 -10.51 23.26
N LEU A 98 -9.88 -9.52 24.03
CA LEU A 98 -10.19 -9.42 25.46
C LEU A 98 -11.27 -8.38 25.76
N HIS A 99 -11.45 -7.38 24.91
CA HIS A 99 -12.33 -6.23 25.17
C HIS A 99 -13.46 -6.08 24.15
N GLY A 100 -13.77 -7.12 23.37
CA GLY A 100 -14.91 -7.15 22.47
C GLY A 100 -14.87 -6.14 21.30
N TYR A 101 -13.67 -5.61 20.97
CA TYR A 101 -13.49 -4.58 19.92
C TYR A 101 -13.37 -5.15 18.50
N ARG A 102 -13.82 -6.39 18.27
CA ARG A 102 -13.77 -7.02 16.95
C ARG A 102 -14.78 -6.43 15.98
N TYR A 103 -15.93 -5.98 16.50
CA TYR A 103 -17.03 -5.42 15.75
C TYR A 103 -17.60 -4.19 16.45
N ALA A 104 -18.15 -3.24 15.67
CA ALA A 104 -18.97 -2.16 16.20
C ALA A 104 -20.29 -2.74 16.69
N GLN A 105 -20.54 -2.66 17.99
CA GLN A 105 -21.77 -3.18 18.62
C GLN A 105 -22.93 -2.17 18.54
N PHE A 106 -22.64 -0.92 18.23
CA PHE A 106 -23.60 0.15 18.19
C PHE A 106 -23.65 0.79 16.79
N ARG A 107 -24.79 1.39 16.45
CA ARG A 107 -24.92 2.21 15.24
C ARG A 107 -24.71 3.69 15.56
N GLY A 108 -24.06 4.40 14.63
CA GLY A 108 -23.79 5.82 14.72
C GLY A 108 -22.43 6.16 15.33
N ARG A 109 -21.84 7.24 14.80
CA ARG A 109 -20.47 7.64 15.11
C ARG A 109 -20.22 7.84 16.62
N SER A 110 -21.12 8.53 17.30
CA SER A 110 -20.99 8.85 18.73
C SER A 110 -20.94 7.60 19.60
N LYS A 111 -21.83 6.64 19.37
CA LYS A 111 -21.90 5.40 20.15
C LYS A 111 -20.70 4.49 19.87
N VAL A 112 -20.23 4.40 18.62
CA VAL A 112 -19.01 3.66 18.27
C VAL A 112 -17.79 4.31 18.90
N GLN A 113 -17.73 5.65 18.91
CA GLN A 113 -16.64 6.36 19.58
C GLN A 113 -16.63 6.10 21.09
N MET A 114 -17.79 6.03 21.73
CA MET A 114 -17.88 5.64 23.16
C MET A 114 -17.34 4.23 23.36
N GLN A 115 -17.69 3.25 22.52
CA GLN A 115 -17.13 1.89 22.58
C GLN A 115 -15.60 1.91 22.48
N CYS A 116 -15.03 2.70 21.56
CA CYS A 116 -13.57 2.85 21.44
C CYS A 116 -12.93 3.39 22.71
N LEU A 117 -13.51 4.42 23.31
CA LEU A 117 -13.01 5.03 24.55
C LEU A 117 -13.07 4.06 25.73
N MET A 118 -14.15 3.31 25.88
CA MET A 118 -14.28 2.29 26.93
C MET A 118 -13.21 1.20 26.80
N VAL A 119 -12.96 0.71 25.59
CA VAL A 119 -11.90 -0.28 25.32
C VAL A 119 -10.52 0.29 25.65
N ALA A 120 -10.24 1.54 25.24
CA ALA A 120 -8.98 2.21 25.55
C ALA A 120 -8.79 2.39 27.07
N THR A 121 -9.86 2.74 27.79
CA THR A 121 -9.84 2.87 29.25
C THR A 121 -9.52 1.53 29.92
N ALA A 122 -10.20 0.45 29.53
CA ALA A 122 -9.95 -0.88 30.07
C ALA A 122 -8.51 -1.35 29.84
N GLN A 123 -7.97 -1.10 28.63
CA GLN A 123 -6.55 -1.42 28.33
C GLN A 123 -5.57 -0.61 29.18
N ASN A 124 -5.84 0.68 29.40
CA ASN A 124 -5.00 1.53 30.23
C ASN A 124 -5.03 1.10 31.70
N MET A 125 -6.20 0.79 32.24
CA MET A 125 -6.34 0.25 33.59
C MET A 125 -5.53 -1.06 33.78
N LYS A 126 -5.63 -1.99 32.82
CA LYS A 126 -4.84 -3.22 32.83
C LYS A 126 -3.33 -2.93 32.81
N LYS A 127 -2.87 -1.99 31.97
CA LYS A 127 -1.45 -1.62 31.92
C LYS A 127 -0.97 -1.01 33.24
N ILE A 128 -1.75 -0.13 33.85
CA ILE A 128 -1.43 0.49 35.15
C ILE A 128 -1.32 -0.60 36.22
N ALA A 129 -2.28 -1.51 36.29
CA ALA A 129 -2.25 -2.61 37.27
C ALA A 129 -1.01 -3.50 37.11
N LEU A 130 -0.60 -3.81 35.89
CA LEU A 130 0.61 -4.59 35.60
C LEU A 130 1.92 -3.86 35.89
N MET A 131 1.92 -2.53 35.88
CA MET A 131 3.10 -1.71 36.22
C MET A 131 3.22 -1.45 37.72
N ALA A 132 2.14 -1.59 38.47
CA ALA A 132 2.07 -1.41 39.92
C ALA A 132 2.31 -2.70 40.73
N ALA A 133 2.34 -3.85 40.04
CA ALA A 133 2.63 -5.16 40.62
C ALA A 133 4.11 -5.52 40.51
#